data_30d249c480d9ab7713b594dd83f9ea12
#
_entry.id   30d249c480d9ab7713b594dd83f9ea12
#
_cell.length_a   1.000
_cell.length_b   1.000
_cell.length_c   1.000
_cell.angle_alpha   90.00
_cell.angle_beta   90.00
_cell.angle_gamma   90.00
#
_symmetry.space_group_name_H-M   'P 1'
#
loop_
_entity.id
_entity.type
_entity.pdbx_description
1 polymer ?
#
loop_
_entity_poly.entity_id
_entity_poly.type
_entity_poly.pdbx_seq_one_letter_code
_entity_poly.pdbx_strand_id
1 'polypeptide(L)'
;DTLLKIGFKAHDRDLIQNKIQYKFMNFKGDTLLYNNIQIHEKLLPDQFKVYDNYPNPFNPITKIKYDIPITNNLSIKIFNILGEEVYNLNKSPILAGRHEFAWNGLNNNGFKVSSGVYIIQFQYIENLDRQKILLLK
;
A
#
# COMPACT_ATOMS: atom_id res chain seq x y z
N ASP A 1 -29.93 -15.98 28.91
CA ASP A 1 -28.92 -15.72 27.85
C ASP A 1 -29.55 -14.95 26.70
N THR A 2 -29.44 -13.62 26.77
CA THR A 2 -30.01 -12.74 25.76
C THR A 2 -28.97 -12.56 24.65
N LEU A 3 -29.11 -13.33 23.56
CA LEU A 3 -28.34 -13.09 22.34
C LEU A 3 -28.75 -11.77 21.70
N LEU A 4 -27.87 -10.78 21.73
CA LEU A 4 -28.04 -9.51 21.05
C LEU A 4 -27.90 -9.76 19.54
N LYS A 5 -29.00 -9.80 18.80
CA LYS A 5 -28.96 -9.79 17.32
C LYS A 5 -28.73 -8.36 16.86
N ILE A 6 -27.49 -8.05 16.43
CA ILE A 6 -27.16 -6.79 15.79
C ILE A 6 -27.52 -6.92 14.29
N GLY A 7 -28.62 -6.33 13.89
CA GLY A 7 -29.01 -6.23 12.48
C GLY A 7 -28.53 -4.91 11.90
N PHE A 8 -27.66 -4.94 10.91
CA PHE A 8 -27.27 -3.75 10.17
C PHE A 8 -28.26 -3.53 9.01
N LYS A 9 -29.00 -2.44 9.04
CA LYS A 9 -29.65 -1.90 7.85
C LYS A 9 -28.84 -0.71 7.38
N ALA A 10 -28.11 -0.86 6.30
CA ALA A 10 -27.54 0.27 5.58
C ALA A 10 -28.70 0.94 4.80
N HIS A 11 -29.14 2.08 5.27
CA HIS A 11 -30.03 2.95 4.53
C HIS A 11 -29.21 3.93 3.71
N ASP A 12 -29.51 3.99 2.43
CA ASP A 12 -29.06 4.91 1.37
C ASP A 12 -27.75 5.69 1.58
N ARG A 13 -26.90 5.51 0.56
CA ARG A 13 -25.63 6.19 0.42
C ARG A 13 -25.81 7.66 0.09
N ASP A 14 -25.98 8.50 1.08
CA ASP A 14 -25.59 9.90 0.96
C ASP A 14 -24.11 10.02 1.24
N LEU A 15 -23.30 9.89 0.18
CA LEU A 15 -21.83 9.99 0.18
C LEU A 15 -21.30 11.41 0.44
N ILE A 16 -22.09 12.32 0.99
CA ILE A 16 -21.72 13.73 1.14
C ILE A 16 -21.05 14.04 2.48
N GLN A 17 -21.10 13.15 3.44
CA GLN A 17 -20.36 13.30 4.69
C GLN A 17 -19.91 11.93 5.19
N ASN A 18 -18.60 11.71 5.34
CA ASN A 18 -17.93 10.52 5.87
C ASN A 18 -18.36 10.16 7.30
N LYS A 19 -19.65 10.00 7.54
CA LYS A 19 -20.24 9.66 8.84
C LYS A 19 -21.14 8.44 8.69
N ILE A 20 -20.77 7.33 9.32
CA ILE A 20 -21.70 6.21 9.50
C ILE A 20 -22.48 6.50 10.77
N GLN A 21 -23.79 6.55 10.64
CA GLN A 21 -24.71 6.67 11.77
C GLN A 21 -25.19 5.28 12.19
N TYR A 22 -25.03 4.96 13.47
CA TYR A 22 -25.58 3.75 14.06
C TYR A 22 -26.76 4.11 14.93
N LYS A 23 -27.83 3.38 14.75
CA LYS A 23 -28.98 3.45 15.61
C LYS A 23 -29.21 2.07 16.24
N PHE A 24 -28.99 1.95 17.53
CA PHE A 24 -29.35 0.76 18.28
C PHE A 24 -30.79 0.90 18.76
N MET A 25 -31.61 -0.10 18.45
CA MET A 25 -33.01 -0.12 18.84
C MET A 25 -33.28 -1.36 19.70
N ASN A 26 -34.09 -1.25 20.71
CA ASN A 26 -34.59 -2.40 21.44
C ASN A 26 -35.71 -3.12 20.65
N PHE A 27 -36.19 -4.25 21.15
CA PHE A 27 -37.26 -5.02 20.51
C PHE A 27 -38.59 -4.27 20.41
N LYS A 28 -38.76 -3.17 21.16
CA LYS A 28 -39.94 -2.29 21.10
C LYS A 28 -39.80 -1.16 20.10
N GLY A 29 -38.63 -1.06 19.47
CA GLY A 29 -38.34 -0.01 18.49
C GLY A 29 -37.80 1.29 19.08
N ASP A 30 -37.54 1.34 20.40
CA ASP A 30 -36.97 2.53 21.04
C ASP A 30 -35.48 2.66 20.73
N THR A 31 -35.01 3.85 20.43
CA THR A 31 -33.60 4.15 20.19
C THR A 31 -32.84 4.11 21.51
N LEU A 32 -31.88 3.21 21.64
CA LEU A 32 -31.05 3.08 22.84
C LEU A 32 -29.80 3.96 22.79
N LEU A 33 -29.16 4.06 21.63
CA LEU A 33 -27.95 4.84 21.41
C LEU A 33 -27.92 5.38 19.99
N TYR A 34 -27.46 6.60 19.85
CA TYR A 34 -27.16 7.22 18.58
C TYR A 34 -25.73 7.74 18.61
N ASN A 35 -24.85 7.13 17.84
CA ASN A 35 -23.46 7.54 17.74
C ASN A 35 -23.08 7.81 16.30
N ASN A 36 -22.42 8.95 16.09
CA ASN A 36 -21.77 9.27 14.83
C ASN A 36 -20.32 8.82 14.92
N ILE A 37 -19.94 7.77 14.19
CA ILE A 37 -18.53 7.48 13.97
C ILE A 37 -18.09 8.26 12.74
N GLN A 38 -17.15 9.16 12.94
CA GLN A 38 -16.40 9.73 11.82
C GLN A 38 -15.44 8.66 11.35
N ILE A 39 -15.74 8.06 10.21
CA ILE A 39 -14.74 7.26 9.51
C ILE A 39 -13.83 8.28 8.83
N HIS A 40 -12.63 8.39 9.35
CA HIS A 40 -11.55 8.95 8.57
C HIS A 40 -11.29 7.91 7.46
N GLU A 41 -12.00 8.03 6.35
CA GLU A 41 -11.61 7.33 5.13
C GLU A 41 -10.16 7.74 4.88
N LYS A 42 -9.25 6.82 5.13
CA LYS A 42 -7.91 6.91 4.57
C LYS A 42 -8.16 6.84 3.06
N LEU A 43 -8.22 8.02 2.41
CA LEU A 43 -8.43 8.10 0.98
C LEU A 43 -7.45 7.17 0.31
N LEU A 44 -7.97 6.11 -0.31
CA LEU A 44 -7.16 5.20 -1.08
C LEU A 44 -6.60 5.96 -2.29
N PRO A 45 -5.40 5.62 -2.75
CA PRO A 45 -4.87 6.20 -3.97
C PRO A 45 -5.80 5.94 -5.16
N ASP A 46 -5.94 6.94 -6.03
CA ASP A 46 -6.78 6.83 -7.22
C ASP A 46 -6.08 6.07 -8.36
N GLN A 47 -4.75 6.04 -8.34
CA GLN A 47 -3.93 5.41 -9.38
C GLN A 47 -2.67 4.77 -8.82
N PHE A 48 -2.13 3.79 -9.55
CA PHE A 48 -0.80 3.29 -9.28
C PHE A 48 0.24 4.38 -9.54
N LYS A 49 1.11 4.62 -8.55
CA LYS A 49 2.17 5.61 -8.65
C LYS A 49 3.38 5.16 -7.86
N VAL A 50 4.55 5.29 -8.43
CA VAL A 50 5.84 5.11 -7.76
C VAL A 50 6.49 6.48 -7.63
N TYR A 51 6.99 6.79 -6.43
CA TYR A 51 7.65 8.06 -6.12
C TYR A 51 9.16 7.87 -6.19
N ASP A 52 9.89 8.97 -6.39
CA ASP A 52 11.34 8.95 -6.41
C ASP A 52 11.90 8.33 -5.13
N ASN A 53 12.96 7.55 -5.28
CA ASN A 53 13.66 6.98 -4.15
C ASN A 53 14.43 8.06 -3.37
N TYR A 54 14.42 7.93 -2.05
CA TYR A 54 15.17 8.84 -1.18
C TYR A 54 15.86 8.07 -0.04
N PRO A 55 17.14 8.38 0.21
CA PRO A 55 18.05 9.23 -0.57
C PRO A 55 18.44 8.64 -1.93
N ASN A 56 18.88 9.48 -2.88
CA ASN A 56 19.51 9.10 -4.15
C ASN A 56 20.55 10.16 -4.55
N PRO A 57 21.87 9.90 -4.53
CA PRO A 57 22.51 8.62 -4.20
C PRO A 57 22.28 8.16 -2.74
N PHE A 58 22.40 6.85 -2.50
CA PHE A 58 22.14 6.25 -1.18
C PHE A 58 23.33 5.39 -0.67
N ASN A 59 23.41 5.27 0.65
CA ASN A 59 24.42 4.46 1.35
C ASN A 59 23.90 4.00 2.72
N PRO A 60 23.70 2.73 3.00
CA PRO A 60 23.43 1.68 2.02
C PRO A 60 21.93 1.53 1.73
N ILE A 61 21.05 2.34 2.35
CA ILE A 61 19.59 2.19 2.33
C ILE A 61 18.93 3.33 1.57
N THR A 62 18.01 2.98 0.69
CA THR A 62 17.07 3.91 0.07
C THR A 62 15.65 3.43 0.25
N LYS A 63 14.67 4.35 0.21
CA LYS A 63 13.26 4.09 0.36
C LYS A 63 12.49 4.61 -0.84
N ILE A 64 11.54 3.83 -1.32
CA ILE A 64 10.66 4.17 -2.41
C ILE A 64 9.23 4.06 -1.91
N LYS A 65 8.47 5.14 -1.97
CA LYS A 65 7.04 5.13 -1.68
C LYS A 65 6.27 4.79 -2.94
N TYR A 66 5.16 4.10 -2.79
CA TYR A 66 4.29 3.78 -3.91
C TYR A 66 2.84 3.62 -3.45
N ASP A 67 1.93 3.91 -4.37
CA ASP A 67 0.50 3.91 -4.17
C ASP A 67 -0.13 2.76 -4.94
N ILE A 68 -1.01 2.00 -4.27
CA ILE A 68 -1.76 0.87 -4.81
C ILE A 68 -3.25 1.22 -4.75
N PRO A 69 -3.92 1.44 -5.89
CA PRO A 69 -5.33 1.82 -5.90
C PRO A 69 -6.27 0.66 -5.58
N ILE A 70 -5.94 -0.55 -6.03
CA ILE A 70 -6.78 -1.75 -5.88
C ILE A 70 -5.89 -2.90 -5.40
N THR A 71 -6.38 -3.70 -4.46
CA THR A 71 -5.67 -4.91 -4.00
C THR A 71 -5.40 -5.86 -5.16
N ASN A 72 -4.12 -6.14 -5.45
CA ASN A 72 -3.66 -7.00 -6.53
C ASN A 72 -2.23 -7.48 -6.29
N ASN A 73 -1.58 -8.07 -7.28
CA ASN A 73 -0.21 -8.52 -7.22
C ASN A 73 0.76 -7.39 -7.60
N LEU A 74 1.87 -7.31 -6.88
CA LEU A 74 2.98 -6.40 -7.16
C LEU A 74 4.27 -7.19 -7.24
N SER A 75 5.07 -6.92 -8.27
CA SER A 75 6.45 -7.40 -8.39
C SER A 75 7.41 -6.21 -8.37
N ILE A 76 8.45 -6.31 -7.55
CA ILE A 76 9.55 -5.34 -7.49
C ILE A 76 10.82 -6.09 -7.87
N LYS A 77 11.53 -5.59 -8.87
CA LYS A 77 12.80 -6.17 -9.33
C LYS A 77 13.87 -5.11 -9.41
N ILE A 78 15.10 -5.50 -9.13
CA ILE A 78 16.25 -4.60 -9.25
C ILE A 78 17.27 -5.27 -10.16
N PHE A 79 17.76 -4.50 -11.11
CA PHE A 79 18.73 -4.93 -12.12
C PHE A 79 20.01 -4.08 -12.04
N ASN A 80 21.14 -4.71 -12.31
CA ASN A 80 22.36 -3.98 -12.55
C ASN A 80 22.41 -3.40 -13.98
N ILE A 81 23.48 -2.69 -14.32
CA ILE A 81 23.64 -2.06 -15.64
C ILE A 81 23.78 -3.07 -16.80
N LEU A 82 24.07 -4.33 -16.49
CA LEU A 82 24.13 -5.42 -17.49
C LEU A 82 22.76 -6.05 -17.73
N GLY A 83 21.72 -5.60 -17.01
CA GLY A 83 20.39 -6.17 -17.07
C GLY A 83 20.18 -7.45 -16.27
N GLU A 84 21.16 -7.83 -15.42
CA GLU A 84 21.05 -8.97 -14.55
C GLU A 84 20.18 -8.63 -13.33
N GLU A 85 19.21 -9.49 -13.02
CA GLU A 85 18.37 -9.35 -11.83
C GLU A 85 19.19 -9.65 -10.57
N VAL A 86 19.33 -8.66 -9.71
CA VAL A 86 20.06 -8.78 -8.43
C VAL A 86 19.13 -8.97 -7.24
N TYR A 87 17.89 -8.48 -7.36
CA TYR A 87 16.89 -8.59 -6.31
C TYR A 87 15.49 -8.70 -6.89
N ASN A 88 14.64 -9.51 -6.25
CA ASN A 88 13.21 -9.52 -6.55
C ASN A 88 12.37 -9.72 -5.28
N LEU A 89 11.18 -9.15 -5.30
CA LEU A 89 10.18 -9.28 -4.27
C LEU A 89 8.80 -9.34 -4.93
N ASN A 90 8.04 -10.39 -4.65
CA ASN A 90 6.68 -10.53 -5.10
C ASN A 90 5.73 -10.44 -3.91
N LYS A 91 4.74 -9.56 -3.99
CA LYS A 91 3.65 -9.42 -3.02
C LYS A 91 2.34 -9.82 -3.67
N SER A 92 1.72 -10.88 -3.14
CA SER A 92 0.50 -11.46 -3.71
C SER A 92 -0.43 -11.96 -2.60
N PRO A 93 -1.53 -11.21 -2.30
CA PRO A 93 -1.83 -9.87 -2.77
C PRO A 93 -1.11 -8.77 -1.96
N ILE A 94 -0.96 -7.58 -2.56
CA ILE A 94 -0.72 -6.34 -1.84
C ILE A 94 -2.04 -5.58 -1.71
N LEU A 95 -2.34 -5.09 -0.52
CA LEU A 95 -3.58 -4.35 -0.26
C LEU A 95 -3.56 -2.96 -0.89
N ALA A 96 -4.73 -2.45 -1.27
CA ALA A 96 -4.88 -1.05 -1.67
C ALA A 96 -4.40 -0.11 -0.55
N GLY A 97 -3.71 0.97 -0.92
CA GLY A 97 -3.16 1.94 0.04
C GLY A 97 -1.78 2.47 -0.35
N ARG A 98 -1.17 3.20 0.58
CA ARG A 98 0.17 3.77 0.43
C ARG A 98 1.18 2.86 1.09
N HIS A 99 2.26 2.56 0.39
CA HIS A 99 3.29 1.60 0.80
C HIS A 99 4.69 2.21 0.69
N GLU A 100 5.63 1.54 1.33
CA GLU A 100 7.06 1.86 1.24
C GLU A 100 7.84 0.56 1.02
N PHE A 101 8.80 0.60 0.13
CA PHE A 101 9.81 -0.42 -0.07
C PHE A 101 11.18 0.16 0.29
N ALA A 102 11.94 -0.54 1.10
CA ALA A 102 13.31 -0.17 1.43
C ALA A 102 14.28 -1.19 0.84
N TRP A 103 15.32 -0.71 0.14
CA TRP A 103 16.41 -1.55 -0.34
C TRP A 103 17.72 -1.16 0.33
N ASN A 104 18.44 -2.15 0.83
CA ASN A 104 19.66 -1.99 1.59
C ASN A 104 20.93 -2.41 0.83
N GLY A 105 20.86 -2.52 -0.50
CA GLY A 105 21.98 -2.94 -1.35
C GLY A 105 22.36 -4.41 -1.19
N LEU A 106 21.42 -5.27 -0.78
CA LEU A 106 21.61 -6.72 -0.75
C LEU A 106 20.87 -7.38 -1.92
N ASN A 107 21.44 -8.48 -2.42
CA ASN A 107 20.72 -9.36 -3.33
C ASN A 107 19.79 -10.33 -2.58
N ASN A 108 19.03 -11.17 -3.30
CA ASN A 108 18.14 -12.15 -2.68
C ASN A 108 18.83 -13.18 -1.79
N ASN A 109 20.13 -13.40 -1.97
CA ASN A 109 20.94 -14.30 -1.14
C ASN A 109 21.52 -13.62 0.10
N GLY A 110 21.22 -12.32 0.32
CA GLY A 110 21.72 -11.55 1.44
C GLY A 110 23.14 -11.01 1.26
N PHE A 111 23.73 -11.13 0.08
CA PHE A 111 25.06 -10.58 -0.20
C PHE A 111 24.99 -9.13 -0.69
N LYS A 112 25.97 -8.32 -0.25
CA LYS A 112 26.09 -6.94 -0.70
C LYS A 112 26.43 -6.88 -2.19
N VAL A 113 25.67 -6.09 -2.93
CA VAL A 113 25.98 -5.79 -4.32
C VAL A 113 27.04 -4.66 -4.41
N SER A 114 27.68 -4.50 -5.55
CA SER A 114 28.70 -3.47 -5.77
C SER A 114 28.09 -2.06 -5.80
N SER A 115 28.90 -1.02 -5.47
CA SER A 115 28.51 0.36 -5.75
C SER A 115 28.27 0.54 -7.24
N GLY A 116 27.28 1.33 -7.60
CA GLY A 116 26.96 1.58 -8.99
C GLY A 116 25.50 1.95 -9.22
N VAL A 117 25.17 2.03 -10.50
CA VAL A 117 23.83 2.32 -10.97
C VAL A 117 23.00 1.03 -11.04
N TYR A 118 21.78 1.10 -10.56
CA TYR A 118 20.78 0.04 -10.63
C TYR A 118 19.49 0.58 -11.21
N ILE A 119 18.71 -0.29 -11.82
CA ILE A 119 17.36 0.00 -12.26
C ILE A 119 16.39 -0.77 -11.37
N ILE A 120 15.55 -0.06 -10.64
CA ILE A 120 14.45 -0.66 -9.92
C ILE A 120 13.19 -0.61 -10.78
N GLN A 121 12.47 -1.72 -10.83
CA GLN A 121 11.27 -1.90 -11.63
C GLN A 121 10.12 -2.32 -10.73
N PHE A 122 8.99 -1.63 -10.84
CA PHE A 122 7.72 -2.00 -10.25
C PHE A 122 6.76 -2.45 -11.33
N GLN A 123 6.22 -3.65 -11.21
CA GLN A 123 5.19 -4.20 -12.09
C GLN A 123 3.92 -4.43 -11.29
N TYR A 124 2.86 -3.69 -11.63
CA TYR A 124 1.56 -3.78 -10.99
C TYR A 124 0.47 -3.86 -12.07
N ILE A 125 -0.22 -5.01 -12.17
CA ILE A 125 -1.16 -5.29 -13.26
C ILE A 125 -0.46 -5.06 -14.62
N GLU A 126 -0.95 -4.14 -15.44
CA GLU A 126 -0.36 -3.75 -16.72
C GLU A 126 0.61 -2.55 -16.62
N ASN A 127 0.69 -1.94 -15.42
CA ASN A 127 1.55 -0.79 -15.20
C ASN A 127 2.99 -1.23 -14.91
N LEU A 128 3.93 -0.59 -15.56
CA LEU A 128 5.36 -0.77 -15.39
C LEU A 128 6.03 0.56 -15.12
N ASP A 129 6.65 0.70 -13.95
CA ASP A 129 7.47 1.87 -13.60
C ASP A 129 8.92 1.44 -13.42
N ARG A 130 9.86 2.29 -13.86
CA ARG A 130 11.31 2.07 -13.76
C ARG A 130 12.02 3.33 -13.32
N GLN A 131 12.89 3.19 -12.35
CA GLN A 131 13.69 4.29 -11.83
C GLN A 131 15.16 3.91 -11.77
N LYS A 132 16.03 4.89 -12.04
CA LYS A 132 17.47 4.76 -11.85
C LYS A 132 17.84 5.16 -10.42
N ILE A 133 18.55 4.28 -9.72
CA ILE A 133 19.03 4.50 -8.37
C ILE A 133 20.56 4.34 -8.32
N LEU A 134 21.23 5.10 -7.48
CA LEU A 134 22.71 5.11 -7.36
C LEU A 134 23.13 4.71 -5.95
N LEU A 135 23.74 3.52 -5.84
CA LEU A 135 24.34 3.02 -4.60
C LEU A 135 25.78 3.47 -4.48
N LEU A 136 26.09 4.14 -3.37
CA LEU A 136 27.43 4.48 -2.95
C LEU A 136 27.85 3.59 -1.76
N LYS A 137 29.13 3.35 -1.62
CA LYS A 137 29.72 2.70 -0.43
C LYS A 137 30.54 3.69 0.34
#